data_d656467d1793dff53e3dc202d32841d7
#
_entry.id   d656467d1793dff53e3dc202d32841d7
#
_cell.length_a   1.000
_cell.length_b   1.000
_cell.length_c   1.000
_cell.angle_alpha   90.00
_cell.angle_beta   90.00
_cell.angle_gamma   90.00
#
_symmetry.space_group_name_H-M   'P 1'
#
loop_
_entity.id
_entity.type
_entity.pdbx_description
1 polymer ?
#
loop_
_entity_poly.entity_id
_entity_poly.type
_entity_poly.pdbx_seq_one_letter_code
_entity_poly.pdbx_strand_id
1 'polypeptide(L)'
;MRLFPRWAEVLGLDARIEGWDIRLGAEAAAYRDTVRRLAGDPGVAGALVTSHKLDVYRHAGSLFDELDRYALLCREVSCISRRDGRLLGQAKDPITAGLAMEDLLGPGRRLDGTTQVLCLGAGGAGTAITVRLLEAEPAPGRIVVADKDTGRLATLREICAELGAGTVELARARGAEDADALLAALPEGSLVINATGMGKDVPGSPLSGRARFPAGALVWDLNYRGDLEFLRQAREQAGARGLELHDGWRYFLHGWSQHIAQVYGLELAPPAFERLAEVAEPLRQPTPARLDAP
;
A
#
# COMPACT_ATOMS: atom_id res chain seq x y z
N MET A 1 16.35 -5.66 -3.03
CA MET A 1 17.16 -5.59 -4.27
C MET A 1 17.40 -6.93 -4.97
N ARG A 2 17.18 -8.10 -4.30
CA ARG A 2 17.33 -9.43 -4.93
C ARG A 2 16.26 -9.75 -5.99
N LEU A 3 15.12 -9.10 -5.94
CA LEU A 3 13.97 -9.35 -6.83
C LEU A 3 14.18 -8.74 -8.22
N PHE A 4 14.64 -7.49 -8.29
CA PHE A 4 14.73 -6.75 -9.55
C PHE A 4 15.56 -7.46 -10.65
N PRO A 5 16.77 -8.03 -10.38
CA PRO A 5 17.53 -8.72 -11.42
C PRO A 5 16.77 -9.87 -12.07
N ARG A 6 16.01 -10.65 -11.28
CA ARG A 6 15.20 -11.76 -11.79
C ARG A 6 14.04 -11.26 -12.64
N TRP A 7 13.41 -10.18 -12.22
CA TRP A 7 12.33 -9.57 -12.97
C TRP A 7 12.81 -8.87 -14.26
N ALA A 8 13.99 -8.25 -14.20
CA ALA A 8 14.63 -7.69 -15.39
C ALA A 8 14.87 -8.77 -16.46
N GLU A 9 15.36 -9.96 -16.04
CA GLU A 9 15.52 -11.10 -16.95
C GLU A 9 14.20 -11.56 -17.57
N VAL A 10 13.14 -11.74 -16.75
CA VAL A 10 11.79 -12.13 -17.24
C VAL A 10 11.20 -11.11 -18.22
N LEU A 11 11.47 -9.82 -17.98
CA LEU A 11 10.96 -8.71 -18.78
C LEU A 11 11.88 -8.35 -19.97
N GLY A 12 13.04 -9.00 -20.10
CA GLY A 12 14.02 -8.69 -21.15
C GLY A 12 14.66 -7.31 -21.01
N LEU A 13 14.81 -6.81 -19.79
CA LEU A 13 15.37 -5.49 -19.49
C LEU A 13 16.88 -5.59 -19.23
N ASP A 14 17.69 -4.87 -20.00
CA ASP A 14 19.10 -4.64 -19.70
C ASP A 14 19.21 -3.49 -18.69
N ALA A 15 18.99 -3.81 -17.42
CA ALA A 15 18.90 -2.81 -16.35
C ALA A 15 19.35 -3.37 -15.01
N ARG A 16 19.87 -2.48 -14.18
CA ARG A 16 20.22 -2.77 -12.78
C ARG A 16 19.51 -1.81 -11.84
N ILE A 17 19.39 -2.19 -10.59
CA ILE A 17 18.85 -1.35 -9.53
C ILE A 17 19.96 -0.94 -8.55
N GLU A 18 19.99 0.34 -8.21
CA GLU A 18 20.86 0.91 -7.18
C GLU A 18 20.02 1.54 -6.08
N GLY A 19 20.46 1.41 -4.82
CA GLY A 19 19.86 2.11 -3.69
C GLY A 19 20.51 3.47 -3.49
N TRP A 20 19.69 4.51 -3.39
CA TRP A 20 20.12 5.84 -2.99
C TRP A 20 19.42 6.22 -1.71
N ASP A 21 20.16 6.33 -0.62
CA ASP A 21 19.59 6.59 0.70
C ASP A 21 19.58 8.10 0.99
N ILE A 22 18.42 8.56 1.44
CA ILE A 22 18.25 9.89 2.03
C ILE A 22 17.88 9.67 3.50
N ARG A 23 18.53 10.38 4.42
CA ARG A 23 18.19 10.31 5.84
C ARG A 23 16.76 10.79 6.08
N LEU A 24 16.00 10.06 6.93
CA LEU A 24 14.68 10.51 7.36
C LEU A 24 14.75 11.89 8.00
N GLY A 25 13.87 12.80 7.61
CA GLY A 25 13.87 14.19 8.06
C GLY A 25 15.07 15.01 7.52
N ALA A 26 15.63 14.64 6.37
CA ALA A 26 16.66 15.41 5.71
C ALA A 26 16.13 16.79 5.28
N GLU A 27 17.05 17.74 5.10
CA GLU A 27 16.74 19.07 4.60
C GLU A 27 16.15 19.02 3.17
N ALA A 28 15.29 19.98 2.85
CA ALA A 28 14.63 20.09 1.55
C ALA A 28 15.62 20.06 0.35
N ALA A 29 16.84 20.55 0.54
CA ALA A 29 17.89 20.51 -0.47
C ALA A 29 18.27 19.09 -0.88
N ALA A 30 18.37 18.14 0.07
CA ALA A 30 18.73 16.76 -0.22
C ALA A 30 17.74 16.09 -1.20
N TYR A 31 16.45 16.33 -1.04
CA TYR A 31 15.42 15.81 -1.95
C TYR A 31 15.53 16.45 -3.34
N ARG A 32 15.69 17.77 -3.40
CA ARG A 32 15.85 18.48 -4.69
C ARG A 32 17.11 18.05 -5.43
N ASP A 33 18.23 17.90 -4.73
CA ASP A 33 19.49 17.51 -5.35
C ASP A 33 19.46 16.06 -5.83
N THR A 34 18.81 15.17 -5.09
CA THR A 34 18.56 13.79 -5.53
C THR A 34 17.73 13.77 -6.81
N VAL A 35 16.61 14.51 -6.87
CA VAL A 35 15.75 14.56 -8.07
C VAL A 35 16.51 15.21 -9.24
N ARG A 36 17.28 16.29 -9.04
CA ARG A 36 18.12 16.89 -10.09
C ARG A 36 19.18 15.92 -10.62
N ARG A 37 19.83 15.16 -9.72
CA ARG A 37 20.79 14.14 -10.11
C ARG A 37 20.13 13.04 -10.95
N LEU A 38 18.96 12.56 -10.55
CA LEU A 38 18.17 11.60 -11.35
C LEU A 38 17.83 12.16 -12.74
N ALA A 39 17.39 13.41 -12.79
CA ALA A 39 17.04 14.08 -14.04
C ALA A 39 18.26 14.31 -14.96
N GLY A 40 19.43 14.59 -14.38
CA GLY A 40 20.65 14.89 -15.13
C GLY A 40 21.47 13.68 -15.59
N ASP A 41 21.20 12.48 -15.07
CA ASP A 41 21.93 11.27 -15.42
C ASP A 41 21.24 10.49 -16.54
N PRO A 42 21.79 10.44 -17.75
CA PRO A 42 21.19 9.70 -18.86
C PRO A 42 21.18 8.17 -18.65
N GLY A 43 22.00 7.65 -17.73
CA GLY A 43 22.02 6.23 -17.35
C GLY A 43 20.89 5.84 -16.41
N VAL A 44 20.12 6.82 -15.87
CA VAL A 44 19.01 6.56 -14.96
C VAL A 44 17.69 6.58 -15.71
N ALA A 45 17.01 5.43 -15.82
CA ALA A 45 15.72 5.33 -16.46
C ALA A 45 14.58 5.91 -15.59
N GLY A 46 14.69 5.78 -14.28
CA GLY A 46 13.71 6.26 -13.32
C GLY A 46 14.00 5.77 -11.90
N ALA A 47 13.07 5.96 -10.98
CA ALA A 47 13.23 5.52 -9.60
C ALA A 47 11.90 5.09 -8.96
N LEU A 48 12.01 4.12 -8.04
CA LEU A 48 10.99 3.81 -7.05
C LEU A 48 11.36 4.54 -5.76
N VAL A 49 10.42 5.33 -5.23
CA VAL A 49 10.57 6.05 -3.96
C VAL A 49 9.81 5.29 -2.88
N THR A 50 10.52 4.92 -1.80
CA THR A 50 9.91 4.17 -0.68
C THR A 50 9.43 5.10 0.44
N SER A 51 10.30 5.40 1.41
CA SER A 51 9.92 6.11 2.64
C SER A 51 9.72 7.62 2.47
N HIS A 52 10.20 8.21 1.37
CA HIS A 52 10.28 9.66 1.18
C HIS A 52 9.24 10.25 0.21
N LYS A 53 8.17 9.52 -0.09
CA LYS A 53 7.17 9.87 -1.11
C LYS A 53 6.58 11.27 -0.90
N LEU A 54 6.17 11.57 0.33
CA LEU A 54 5.60 12.88 0.70
C LEU A 54 6.64 13.99 0.68
N ASP A 55 7.87 13.70 1.11
CA ASP A 55 8.94 14.70 1.14
C ASP A 55 9.43 15.04 -0.27
N VAL A 56 9.51 14.05 -1.17
CA VAL A 56 9.82 14.28 -2.59
C VAL A 56 8.74 15.17 -3.21
N TYR A 57 7.46 14.88 -2.99
CA TYR A 57 6.37 15.74 -3.46
C TYR A 57 6.50 17.16 -2.92
N ARG A 58 6.64 17.30 -1.59
CA ARG A 58 6.69 18.59 -0.90
C ARG A 58 7.89 19.44 -1.30
N HIS A 59 9.07 18.84 -1.41
CA HIS A 59 10.31 19.56 -1.54
C HIS A 59 10.87 19.60 -2.96
N ALA A 60 10.51 18.65 -3.80
CA ALA A 60 11.00 18.53 -5.16
C ALA A 60 9.87 18.47 -6.22
N GLY A 61 8.61 18.61 -5.84
CA GLY A 61 7.46 18.53 -6.74
C GLY A 61 7.54 19.50 -7.93
N SER A 62 8.08 20.71 -7.70
CA SER A 62 8.29 21.73 -8.75
C SER A 62 9.39 21.39 -9.77
N LEU A 63 10.15 20.33 -9.57
CA LEU A 63 11.18 19.87 -10.51
C LEU A 63 10.65 18.89 -11.55
N PHE A 64 9.43 18.37 -11.37
CA PHE A 64 8.78 17.51 -12.34
C PHE A 64 8.09 18.33 -13.42
N ASP A 65 8.23 17.92 -14.66
CA ASP A 65 7.50 18.50 -15.79
C ASP A 65 6.01 18.18 -15.73
N GLU A 66 5.67 17.06 -15.09
CA GLU A 66 4.29 16.62 -14.88
C GLU A 66 4.19 15.74 -13.63
N LEU A 67 3.12 15.95 -12.86
CA LEU A 67 2.69 15.07 -11.78
C LEU A 67 1.36 14.42 -12.19
N ASP A 68 1.24 13.10 -12.03
CA ASP A 68 0.00 12.41 -12.36
C ASP A 68 -1.13 12.76 -11.38
N ARG A 69 -2.35 12.38 -11.74
CA ARG A 69 -3.54 12.64 -10.93
C ARG A 69 -3.39 12.16 -9.49
N TYR A 70 -2.82 10.97 -9.29
CA TYR A 70 -2.66 10.40 -7.96
C TYR A 70 -1.53 11.06 -7.18
N ALA A 71 -0.46 11.52 -7.85
CA ALA A 71 0.58 12.30 -7.18
C ALA A 71 0.04 13.62 -6.64
N LEU A 72 -0.82 14.29 -7.42
CA LEU A 72 -1.49 15.52 -6.99
C LEU A 72 -2.48 15.26 -5.86
N LEU A 73 -3.35 14.25 -5.99
CA LEU A 73 -4.37 13.90 -5.01
C LEU A 73 -3.78 13.42 -3.68
N CYS A 74 -2.86 12.45 -3.72
CA CYS A 74 -2.25 11.86 -2.52
C CYS A 74 -1.09 12.71 -1.97
N ARG A 75 -0.68 13.76 -2.71
CA ARG A 75 0.45 14.63 -2.35
C ARG A 75 1.73 13.84 -2.11
N GLU A 76 1.97 12.84 -2.97
CA GLU A 76 3.15 11.99 -2.90
C GLU A 76 3.72 11.66 -4.28
N VAL A 77 5.02 11.34 -4.33
CA VAL A 77 5.67 10.77 -5.51
C VAL A 77 6.28 9.44 -5.11
N SER A 78 5.70 8.34 -5.57
CA SER A 78 6.23 7.00 -5.34
C SER A 78 7.05 6.47 -6.52
N CYS A 79 6.83 7.03 -7.72
CA CYS A 79 7.51 6.66 -8.95
C CYS A 79 8.03 7.91 -9.68
N ILE A 80 9.28 7.84 -10.13
CA ILE A 80 9.87 8.85 -11.00
C ILE A 80 10.21 8.16 -12.31
N SER A 81 9.73 8.69 -13.43
CA SER A 81 10.01 8.16 -14.75
C SER A 81 10.41 9.26 -15.73
N ARG A 82 10.98 8.88 -16.86
CA ARG A 82 11.35 9.78 -17.94
C ARG A 82 10.64 9.36 -19.22
N ARG A 83 10.04 10.31 -19.90
CA ARG A 83 9.42 10.07 -21.22
C ARG A 83 9.62 11.31 -22.10
N ASP A 84 10.15 11.11 -23.28
CA ASP A 84 10.36 12.17 -24.27
C ASP A 84 11.16 13.37 -23.71
N GLY A 85 12.18 13.08 -22.91
CA GLY A 85 13.03 14.07 -22.25
C GLY A 85 12.41 14.77 -21.03
N ARG A 86 11.13 14.48 -20.69
CA ARG A 86 10.41 15.03 -19.54
C ARG A 86 10.61 14.16 -18.31
N LEU A 87 10.68 14.78 -17.14
CA LEU A 87 10.70 14.14 -15.85
C LEU A 87 9.29 14.08 -15.27
N LEU A 88 8.79 12.87 -15.02
CA LEU A 88 7.42 12.65 -14.57
C LEU A 88 7.42 12.09 -13.15
N GLY A 89 6.55 12.63 -12.30
CA GLY A 89 6.31 12.13 -10.95
C GLY A 89 4.92 11.50 -10.84
N GLN A 90 4.87 10.26 -10.36
CA GLN A 90 3.62 9.51 -10.25
C GLN A 90 3.45 8.94 -8.84
N ALA A 91 2.17 8.74 -8.42
CA ALA A 91 1.83 7.94 -7.27
C ALA A 91 1.20 6.62 -7.72
N LYS A 92 1.90 5.51 -7.52
CA LYS A 92 1.45 4.18 -7.95
C LYS A 92 0.69 3.42 -6.87
N ASP A 93 0.70 3.92 -5.64
CA ASP A 93 0.08 3.21 -4.51
C ASP A 93 -1.43 3.00 -4.67
N PRO A 94 -2.25 3.97 -5.19
CA PRO A 94 -3.66 3.71 -5.43
C PRO A 94 -3.93 2.65 -6.50
N ILE A 95 -3.12 2.61 -7.56
CA ILE A 95 -3.20 1.56 -8.60
C ILE A 95 -2.83 0.21 -7.99
N THR A 96 -1.72 0.16 -7.25
CA THR A 96 -1.26 -1.02 -6.53
C THR A 96 -2.33 -1.55 -5.57
N ALA A 97 -2.97 -0.66 -4.82
CA ALA A 97 -4.05 -1.01 -3.90
C ALA A 97 -5.25 -1.64 -4.63
N GLY A 98 -5.62 -1.09 -5.78
CA GLY A 98 -6.68 -1.65 -6.62
C GLY A 98 -6.38 -3.06 -7.09
N LEU A 99 -5.22 -3.28 -7.71
CA LEU A 99 -4.81 -4.58 -8.21
C LEU A 99 -4.70 -5.63 -7.10
N ALA A 100 -4.10 -5.26 -5.96
CA ALA A 100 -4.00 -6.17 -4.83
C ALA A 100 -5.37 -6.49 -4.20
N MET A 101 -6.30 -5.57 -4.25
CA MET A 101 -7.68 -5.77 -3.78
C MET A 101 -8.45 -6.68 -4.74
N GLU A 102 -8.24 -6.57 -6.04
CA GLU A 102 -8.80 -7.48 -7.04
C GLU A 102 -8.30 -8.92 -6.81
N ASP A 103 -7.01 -9.10 -6.54
CA ASP A 103 -6.45 -10.41 -6.15
C ASP A 103 -7.07 -10.96 -4.87
N LEU A 104 -7.19 -10.11 -3.85
CA LEU A 104 -7.75 -10.45 -2.55
C LEU A 104 -9.23 -10.86 -2.64
N LEU A 105 -10.02 -10.17 -3.44
CA LEU A 105 -11.43 -10.49 -3.63
C LEU A 105 -11.64 -11.73 -4.50
N GLY A 106 -10.72 -11.97 -5.43
CA GLY A 106 -10.86 -13.06 -6.39
C GLY A 106 -11.96 -12.85 -7.43
N PRO A 107 -12.10 -13.81 -8.36
CA PRO A 107 -13.05 -13.66 -9.46
C PRO A 107 -14.51 -13.60 -8.97
N GLY A 108 -15.24 -12.60 -9.44
CA GLY A 108 -16.68 -12.46 -9.20
C GLY A 108 -17.09 -11.89 -7.85
N ARG A 109 -16.19 -11.75 -6.89
CA ARG A 109 -16.47 -11.04 -5.63
C ARG A 109 -16.20 -9.56 -5.81
N ARG A 110 -17.08 -8.72 -5.31
CA ARG A 110 -16.94 -7.26 -5.29
C ARG A 110 -17.33 -6.73 -3.92
N LEU A 111 -16.74 -5.62 -3.52
CA LEU A 111 -17.25 -4.82 -2.43
C LEU A 111 -18.53 -4.12 -2.93
N ASP A 112 -19.49 -3.92 -2.06
CA ASP A 112 -20.77 -3.28 -2.40
C ASP A 112 -21.28 -2.39 -1.26
N GLY A 113 -22.43 -1.76 -1.46
CA GLY A 113 -23.04 -0.86 -0.48
C GLY A 113 -23.38 -1.51 0.87
N THR A 114 -23.31 -2.83 1.00
CA THR A 114 -23.48 -3.56 2.27
C THR A 114 -22.15 -3.79 2.99
N THR A 115 -21.05 -3.75 2.25
CA THR A 115 -19.71 -3.98 2.79
C THR A 115 -19.26 -2.82 3.67
N GLN A 116 -18.78 -3.12 4.87
CA GLN A 116 -18.09 -2.14 5.72
C GLN A 116 -16.59 -2.43 5.78
N VAL A 117 -15.80 -1.39 5.78
CA VAL A 117 -14.33 -1.48 5.78
C VAL A 117 -13.77 -0.77 7.01
N LEU A 118 -12.87 -1.42 7.73
CA LEU A 118 -12.00 -0.79 8.72
C LEU A 118 -10.55 -0.84 8.21
N CYS A 119 -9.98 0.32 7.97
CA CYS A 119 -8.55 0.48 7.65
C CYS A 119 -7.82 1.07 8.86
N LEU A 120 -6.94 0.30 9.46
CA LEU A 120 -6.07 0.73 10.55
C LEU A 120 -4.79 1.30 9.96
N GLY A 121 -4.59 2.61 10.11
CA GLY A 121 -3.48 3.39 9.57
C GLY A 121 -3.91 4.33 8.43
N ALA A 122 -3.62 5.63 8.59
CA ALA A 122 -3.83 6.70 7.60
C ALA A 122 -2.49 7.23 7.03
N GLY A 123 -1.47 6.36 6.95
CA GLY A 123 -0.23 6.64 6.23
C GLY A 123 -0.41 6.52 4.71
N GLY A 124 0.66 6.59 3.92
CA GLY A 124 0.60 6.50 2.46
C GLY A 124 -0.23 5.32 1.94
N ALA A 125 0.03 4.10 2.45
CA ALA A 125 -0.72 2.92 2.04
C ALA A 125 -2.21 2.97 2.43
N GLY A 126 -2.53 3.40 3.66
CA GLY A 126 -3.93 3.56 4.09
C GLY A 126 -4.66 4.63 3.29
N THR A 127 -4.00 5.75 2.96
CA THR A 127 -4.52 6.79 2.07
C THR A 127 -4.79 6.22 0.67
N ALA A 128 -3.84 5.51 0.08
CA ALA A 128 -3.97 4.92 -1.25
C ALA A 128 -5.13 3.91 -1.33
N ILE A 129 -5.27 3.06 -0.31
CA ILE A 129 -6.39 2.12 -0.19
C ILE A 129 -7.71 2.88 -0.06
N THR A 130 -7.76 3.92 0.77
CA THR A 130 -8.99 4.73 0.94
C THR A 130 -9.41 5.37 -0.36
N VAL A 131 -8.47 5.99 -1.09
CA VAL A 131 -8.72 6.56 -2.42
C VAL A 131 -9.29 5.50 -3.36
N ARG A 132 -8.68 4.31 -3.39
CA ARG A 132 -9.14 3.24 -4.28
C ARG A 132 -10.52 2.68 -3.90
N LEU A 133 -10.81 2.57 -2.60
CA LEU A 133 -12.15 2.18 -2.12
C LEU A 133 -13.23 3.18 -2.50
N LEU A 134 -12.90 4.48 -2.48
CA LEU A 134 -13.81 5.55 -2.88
C LEU A 134 -14.07 5.58 -4.40
N GLU A 135 -13.10 5.16 -5.19
CA GLU A 135 -13.21 5.05 -6.65
C GLU A 135 -13.77 3.70 -7.13
N ALA A 136 -14.05 2.77 -6.20
CA ALA A 136 -14.62 1.48 -6.56
C ALA A 136 -16.07 1.60 -7.01
N GLU A 137 -16.47 0.80 -7.99
CA GLU A 137 -17.85 0.71 -8.47
C GLU A 137 -18.32 -0.76 -8.44
N PRO A 138 -19.24 -1.09 -7.54
CA PRO A 138 -19.82 -0.25 -6.48
C PRO A 138 -18.83 0.04 -5.33
N ALA A 139 -18.99 1.19 -4.68
CA ALA A 139 -18.21 1.53 -3.50
C ALA A 139 -18.75 0.82 -2.24
N PRO A 140 -17.90 0.58 -1.22
CA PRO A 140 -18.34 0.12 0.09
C PRO A 140 -19.34 1.09 0.75
N GLY A 141 -20.30 0.56 1.50
CA GLY A 141 -21.33 1.37 2.15
C GLY A 141 -20.80 2.23 3.30
N ARG A 142 -19.72 1.79 3.96
CA ARG A 142 -19.04 2.54 5.02
C ARG A 142 -17.55 2.22 5.03
N ILE A 143 -16.71 3.24 5.13
CA ILE A 143 -15.26 3.11 5.28
C ILE A 143 -14.86 3.85 6.56
N VAL A 144 -14.27 3.13 7.51
CA VAL A 144 -13.67 3.71 8.73
C VAL A 144 -12.17 3.65 8.58
N VAL A 145 -11.49 4.80 8.67
CA VAL A 145 -10.03 4.85 8.70
C VAL A 145 -9.57 5.38 10.05
N ALA A 146 -8.74 4.59 10.73
CA ALA A 146 -8.29 4.91 12.07
C ALA A 146 -6.78 5.11 12.14
N ASP A 147 -6.33 6.19 12.78
CA ASP A 147 -4.91 6.44 13.06
C ASP A 147 -4.77 7.16 14.41
N LYS A 148 -3.61 7.02 15.05
CA LYS A 148 -3.26 7.79 16.25
C LYS A 148 -2.86 9.24 15.92
N ASP A 149 -2.34 9.46 14.71
CA ASP A 149 -1.84 10.75 14.20
C ASP A 149 -2.98 11.57 13.59
N THR A 150 -3.37 12.63 14.31
CA THR A 150 -4.44 13.53 13.86
C THR A 150 -4.07 14.35 12.62
N GLY A 151 -2.78 14.57 12.36
CA GLY A 151 -2.30 15.27 11.17
C GLY A 151 -2.53 14.42 9.91
N ARG A 152 -2.24 13.11 9.98
CA ARG A 152 -2.55 12.17 8.89
C ARG A 152 -4.04 12.09 8.61
N LEU A 153 -4.86 12.03 9.66
CA LEU A 153 -6.32 12.05 9.51
C LEU A 153 -6.82 13.36 8.91
N ALA A 154 -6.21 14.49 9.24
CA ALA A 154 -6.56 15.78 8.65
C ALA A 154 -6.23 15.82 7.14
N THR A 155 -5.03 15.36 6.74
CA THR A 155 -4.65 15.24 5.34
C THR A 155 -5.60 14.31 4.57
N LEU A 156 -5.93 13.14 5.13
CA LEU A 156 -6.87 12.22 4.50
C LEU A 156 -8.27 12.82 4.35
N ARG A 157 -8.71 13.64 5.34
CA ARG A 157 -10.00 14.36 5.25
C ARG A 157 -10.04 15.30 4.05
N GLU A 158 -8.95 16.04 3.80
CA GLU A 158 -8.84 16.92 2.64
C GLU A 158 -8.93 16.13 1.34
N ILE A 159 -8.21 15.01 1.23
CA ILE A 159 -8.25 14.11 0.07
C ILE A 159 -9.67 13.56 -0.17
N CYS A 160 -10.34 13.10 0.89
CA CYS A 160 -11.72 12.62 0.79
C CYS A 160 -12.69 13.74 0.33
N ALA A 161 -12.49 14.96 0.80
CA ALA A 161 -13.30 16.10 0.38
C ALA A 161 -13.08 16.44 -1.10
N GLU A 162 -11.85 16.37 -1.60
CA GLU A 162 -11.53 16.54 -3.03
C GLU A 162 -12.22 15.49 -3.93
N LEU A 163 -12.42 14.27 -3.39
CA LEU A 163 -13.16 13.19 -4.07
C LEU A 163 -14.67 13.25 -3.90
N GLY A 164 -15.20 14.22 -3.16
CA GLY A 164 -16.63 14.34 -2.88
C GLY A 164 -17.21 13.22 -2.01
N ALA A 165 -16.35 12.57 -1.21
CA ALA A 165 -16.70 11.36 -0.47
C ALA A 165 -17.33 11.65 0.90
N GLY A 166 -18.64 11.40 1.03
CA GLY A 166 -19.36 11.46 2.31
C GLY A 166 -19.37 10.17 3.14
N THR A 167 -18.82 9.07 2.60
CA THR A 167 -18.92 7.72 3.20
C THR A 167 -17.75 7.34 4.09
N VAL A 168 -16.71 8.20 4.21
CA VAL A 168 -15.52 7.93 5.01
C VAL A 168 -15.64 8.54 6.39
N GLU A 169 -15.54 7.70 7.41
CA GLU A 169 -15.40 8.08 8.81
C GLU A 169 -13.92 8.04 9.22
N LEU A 170 -13.41 9.15 9.73
CA LEU A 170 -12.03 9.26 10.22
C LEU A 170 -12.02 9.23 11.75
N ALA A 171 -11.46 8.16 12.32
CA ALA A 171 -11.45 7.90 13.75
C ALA A 171 -10.02 8.05 14.31
N ARG A 172 -9.91 8.73 15.46
CA ARG A 172 -8.65 8.74 16.21
C ARG A 172 -8.58 7.50 17.10
N ALA A 173 -7.68 6.56 16.80
CA ALA A 173 -7.35 5.42 17.64
C ALA A 173 -6.03 5.69 18.38
N ARG A 174 -6.10 6.05 19.66
CA ARG A 174 -4.91 6.39 20.47
C ARG A 174 -4.11 5.16 20.88
N GLY A 175 -4.76 4.00 20.91
CA GLY A 175 -4.18 2.71 21.28
C GLY A 175 -5.04 1.56 20.79
N ALA A 176 -4.62 0.35 21.14
CA ALA A 176 -5.25 -0.87 20.71
C ALA A 176 -6.71 -1.01 21.17
N GLU A 177 -7.05 -0.49 22.37
CA GLU A 177 -8.43 -0.55 22.86
C GLU A 177 -9.39 0.30 22.01
N ASP A 178 -8.96 1.48 21.54
CA ASP A 178 -9.77 2.31 20.65
C ASP A 178 -10.00 1.57 19.30
N ALA A 179 -8.97 0.90 18.78
CA ALA A 179 -9.06 0.10 17.56
C ALA A 179 -9.94 -1.16 17.72
N ASP A 180 -9.85 -1.83 18.88
CA ASP A 180 -10.72 -2.97 19.22
C ASP A 180 -12.20 -2.57 19.25
N ALA A 181 -12.50 -1.37 19.78
CA ALA A 181 -13.87 -0.87 19.79
C ALA A 181 -14.42 -0.61 18.38
N LEU A 182 -13.59 -0.07 17.47
CA LEU A 182 -13.96 0.11 16.07
C LEU A 182 -14.17 -1.24 15.37
N LEU A 183 -13.28 -2.21 15.62
CA LEU A 183 -13.41 -3.57 15.09
C LEU A 183 -14.70 -4.25 15.56
N ALA A 184 -15.03 -4.13 16.85
CA ALA A 184 -16.22 -4.74 17.44
C ALA A 184 -17.54 -4.15 16.92
N ALA A 185 -17.50 -2.94 16.36
CA ALA A 185 -18.66 -2.27 15.78
C ALA A 185 -18.96 -2.69 14.33
N LEU A 186 -18.09 -3.50 13.71
CA LEU A 186 -18.26 -3.95 12.34
C LEU A 186 -19.25 -5.13 12.25
N PRO A 187 -20.10 -5.18 11.21
CA PRO A 187 -20.94 -6.34 10.92
C PRO A 187 -20.14 -7.53 10.38
N GLU A 188 -20.79 -8.67 10.33
CA GLU A 188 -20.24 -9.85 9.66
C GLU A 188 -19.89 -9.59 8.20
N GLY A 189 -18.88 -10.27 7.67
CA GLY A 189 -18.42 -10.12 6.29
C GLY A 189 -17.65 -8.84 5.98
N SER A 190 -17.30 -8.03 6.99
CA SER A 190 -16.54 -6.79 6.80
C SER A 190 -15.11 -7.04 6.32
N LEU A 191 -14.51 -6.04 5.66
CA LEU A 191 -13.09 -6.01 5.30
C LEU A 191 -12.30 -5.27 6.39
N VAL A 192 -11.29 -5.93 6.96
CA VAL A 192 -10.43 -5.39 8.02
C VAL A 192 -8.99 -5.33 7.53
N ILE A 193 -8.40 -4.14 7.50
CA ILE A 193 -7.09 -3.88 6.89
C ILE A 193 -6.11 -3.35 7.94
N ASN A 194 -4.92 -3.93 8.02
CA ASN A 194 -3.79 -3.35 8.74
C ASN A 194 -2.84 -2.64 7.76
N ALA A 195 -2.85 -1.33 7.77
CA ALA A 195 -1.97 -0.44 7.00
C ALA A 195 -1.00 0.36 7.90
N THR A 196 -0.81 -0.06 9.15
CA THR A 196 0.00 0.68 10.14
C THR A 196 1.51 0.42 10.03
N GLY A 197 1.92 -0.67 9.39
CA GLY A 197 3.30 -1.17 9.42
C GLY A 197 3.71 -1.83 10.74
N MET A 198 2.82 -1.89 11.74
CA MET A 198 3.05 -2.69 12.97
C MET A 198 3.03 -4.17 12.62
N GLY A 199 3.97 -4.91 13.20
CA GLY A 199 4.22 -6.31 12.86
C GLY A 199 5.29 -6.52 11.80
N LYS A 200 5.79 -5.44 11.16
CA LYS A 200 6.89 -5.45 10.18
C LYS A 200 8.06 -4.55 10.61
N ASP A 201 7.83 -3.24 10.56
CA ASP A 201 8.87 -2.23 10.82
C ASP A 201 8.82 -1.74 12.28
N VAL A 202 7.65 -1.90 12.92
CA VAL A 202 7.39 -1.63 14.34
C VAL A 202 6.79 -2.90 14.94
N PRO A 203 7.31 -3.41 16.08
CA PRO A 203 6.76 -4.60 16.74
C PRO A 203 5.29 -4.43 17.15
N GLY A 204 4.56 -5.54 17.23
CA GLY A 204 3.21 -5.61 17.76
C GLY A 204 2.11 -5.51 16.70
N SER A 205 0.91 -5.22 17.15
CA SER A 205 -0.31 -5.12 16.36
C SER A 205 -1.06 -3.84 16.70
N PRO A 206 -1.83 -3.26 15.76
CA PRO A 206 -2.74 -2.17 16.07
C PRO A 206 -3.92 -2.58 16.98
N LEU A 207 -4.14 -3.89 17.16
CA LEU A 207 -5.19 -4.47 17.99
C LEU A 207 -4.61 -5.08 19.27
N SER A 208 -5.42 -5.15 20.33
CA SER A 208 -5.04 -5.86 21.55
C SER A 208 -5.23 -7.38 21.42
N GLY A 209 -4.68 -8.15 22.36
CA GLY A 209 -4.92 -9.59 22.44
C GLY A 209 -6.38 -9.99 22.74
N ARG A 210 -7.26 -9.01 23.01
CA ARG A 210 -8.69 -9.21 23.28
C ARG A 210 -9.57 -8.94 22.07
N ALA A 211 -9.00 -8.44 20.97
CA ALA A 211 -9.71 -8.11 19.74
C ALA A 211 -10.53 -9.32 19.22
N ARG A 212 -11.73 -9.06 18.73
CA ARG A 212 -12.62 -10.07 18.13
C ARG A 212 -13.00 -9.64 16.74
N PHE A 213 -12.50 -10.37 15.73
CA PHE A 213 -12.86 -10.11 14.34
C PHE A 213 -14.34 -10.47 14.08
N PRO A 214 -15.05 -9.70 13.23
CA PRO A 214 -16.40 -10.07 12.82
C PRO A 214 -16.42 -11.43 12.12
N ALA A 215 -17.50 -12.19 12.25
CA ALA A 215 -17.64 -13.46 11.55
C ALA A 215 -17.58 -13.26 10.02
N GLY A 216 -16.96 -14.18 9.31
CA GLY A 216 -16.81 -14.12 7.86
C GLY A 216 -15.98 -12.93 7.35
N ALA A 217 -15.25 -12.25 8.22
CA ALA A 217 -14.45 -11.10 7.80
C ALA A 217 -13.31 -11.48 6.84
N LEU A 218 -13.07 -10.62 5.87
CA LEU A 218 -11.88 -10.62 5.04
C LEU A 218 -10.83 -9.78 5.75
N VAL A 219 -9.70 -10.38 6.11
CA VAL A 219 -8.64 -9.74 6.90
C VAL A 219 -7.39 -9.61 6.05
N TRP A 220 -6.93 -8.37 5.88
CA TRP A 220 -5.79 -8.04 5.05
C TRP A 220 -4.71 -7.30 5.84
N ASP A 221 -3.56 -7.93 6.02
CA ASP A 221 -2.37 -7.23 6.54
C ASP A 221 -1.47 -6.81 5.38
N LEU A 222 -1.17 -5.53 5.25
CA LEU A 222 -0.24 -5.07 4.22
C LEU A 222 1.21 -5.46 4.48
N ASN A 223 1.50 -6.00 5.65
CA ASN A 223 2.79 -6.55 5.97
C ASN A 223 2.94 -7.96 5.37
N TYR A 224 4.13 -8.26 4.85
CA TYR A 224 4.48 -9.55 4.23
C TYR A 224 5.75 -10.15 4.84
N ARG A 225 6.29 -9.54 5.88
CA ARG A 225 7.48 -9.95 6.64
C ARG A 225 7.38 -9.43 8.07
N GLY A 226 8.24 -9.95 8.96
CA GLY A 226 8.20 -9.61 10.37
C GLY A 226 7.32 -10.59 11.15
N ASP A 227 6.87 -10.18 12.33
CA ASP A 227 6.12 -11.06 13.25
C ASP A 227 4.67 -11.26 12.84
N LEU A 228 4.11 -10.39 11.99
CA LEU A 228 2.75 -10.42 11.47
C LEU A 228 1.70 -10.66 12.57
N GLU A 229 1.85 -9.98 13.71
CA GLU A 229 1.04 -10.25 14.89
C GLU A 229 -0.45 -10.04 14.65
N PHE A 230 -0.83 -9.04 13.84
CA PHE A 230 -2.21 -8.82 13.44
C PHE A 230 -2.81 -10.05 12.74
N LEU A 231 -2.10 -10.64 11.77
CA LEU A 231 -2.54 -11.87 11.12
C LEU A 231 -2.55 -13.07 12.06
N ARG A 232 -1.60 -13.15 13.00
CA ARG A 232 -1.59 -14.20 14.01
C ARG A 232 -2.84 -14.14 14.89
N GLN A 233 -3.22 -12.94 15.36
CA GLN A 233 -4.45 -12.73 16.14
C GLN A 233 -5.72 -13.13 15.34
N ALA A 234 -5.76 -12.83 14.04
CA ALA A 234 -6.86 -13.22 13.18
C ALA A 234 -6.88 -14.75 12.97
N ARG A 235 -5.73 -15.37 12.76
CA ARG A 235 -5.59 -16.82 12.54
C ARG A 235 -6.09 -17.64 13.72
N GLU A 236 -5.81 -17.22 14.95
CA GLU A 236 -6.32 -17.86 16.17
C GLU A 236 -7.86 -17.91 16.22
N GLN A 237 -8.53 -17.06 15.45
CA GLN A 237 -9.99 -16.96 15.38
C GLN A 237 -10.56 -17.49 14.04
N ALA A 238 -9.71 -17.78 13.05
CA ALA A 238 -10.15 -18.05 11.69
C ALA A 238 -11.13 -19.22 11.58
N GLY A 239 -10.82 -20.36 12.20
CA GLY A 239 -11.71 -21.53 12.16
C GLY A 239 -13.06 -21.30 12.82
N ALA A 240 -13.08 -20.66 14.00
CA ALA A 240 -14.30 -20.42 14.75
C ALA A 240 -15.20 -19.32 14.15
N ARG A 241 -14.59 -18.39 13.36
CA ARG A 241 -15.29 -17.23 12.81
C ARG A 241 -15.36 -17.21 11.29
N GLY A 242 -14.78 -18.21 10.60
CA GLY A 242 -14.78 -18.28 9.13
C GLY A 242 -14.02 -17.12 8.48
N LEU A 243 -12.89 -16.68 9.07
CA LEU A 243 -12.12 -15.55 8.54
C LEU A 243 -11.32 -15.98 7.32
N GLU A 244 -11.22 -15.11 6.33
CA GLU A 244 -10.34 -15.23 5.19
C GLU A 244 -9.13 -14.29 5.39
N LEU A 245 -7.90 -14.82 5.32
CA LEU A 245 -6.69 -14.12 5.73
C LEU A 245 -5.73 -13.91 4.57
N HIS A 246 -5.29 -12.67 4.40
CA HIS A 246 -4.33 -12.29 3.37
C HIS A 246 -3.21 -11.44 3.96
N ASP A 247 -1.98 -11.71 3.53
CA ASP A 247 -0.83 -10.85 3.82
C ASP A 247 -0.56 -9.84 2.70
N GLY A 248 0.47 -9.02 2.88
CA GLY A 248 0.84 -7.96 1.95
C GLY A 248 1.75 -8.40 0.80
N TRP A 249 1.98 -9.71 0.59
CA TRP A 249 2.92 -10.15 -0.45
C TRP A 249 2.48 -9.74 -1.85
N ARG A 250 1.23 -9.99 -2.22
CA ARG A 250 0.68 -9.58 -3.52
C ARG A 250 0.69 -8.05 -3.67
N TYR A 251 0.35 -7.29 -2.62
CA TYR A 251 0.46 -5.84 -2.61
C TYR A 251 1.89 -5.37 -2.90
N PHE A 252 2.89 -5.97 -2.26
CA PHE A 252 4.30 -5.68 -2.51
C PHE A 252 4.70 -5.97 -3.96
N LEU A 253 4.28 -7.11 -4.52
CA LEU A 253 4.60 -7.49 -5.91
C LEU A 253 3.96 -6.52 -6.91
N HIS A 254 2.68 -6.18 -6.73
CA HIS A 254 2.02 -5.17 -7.56
C HIS A 254 2.72 -3.81 -7.46
N GLY A 255 3.10 -3.39 -6.26
CA GLY A 255 3.84 -2.14 -6.06
C GLY A 255 5.09 -2.09 -6.94
N TRP A 256 5.94 -3.09 -6.85
CA TRP A 256 7.19 -3.13 -7.62
C TRP A 256 6.94 -3.26 -9.13
N SER A 257 6.03 -4.14 -9.54
CA SER A 257 5.74 -4.35 -10.95
C SER A 257 5.17 -3.10 -11.63
N GLN A 258 4.28 -2.35 -10.94
CA GLN A 258 3.72 -1.10 -11.46
C GLN A 258 4.76 0.00 -11.60
N HIS A 259 5.75 0.07 -10.70
CA HIS A 259 6.87 1.01 -10.84
C HIS A 259 7.75 0.66 -12.04
N ILE A 260 8.11 -0.61 -12.21
CA ILE A 260 8.89 -1.08 -13.36
C ILE A 260 8.13 -0.81 -14.66
N ALA A 261 6.86 -1.16 -14.71
CA ALA A 261 6.00 -0.92 -15.87
C ALA A 261 5.98 0.56 -16.26
N GLN A 262 5.83 1.46 -15.27
CA GLN A 262 5.85 2.90 -15.51
C GLN A 262 7.18 3.41 -16.05
N VAL A 263 8.28 2.99 -15.42
CA VAL A 263 9.64 3.46 -15.77
C VAL A 263 10.01 3.02 -17.19
N TYR A 264 9.65 1.79 -17.59
CA TYR A 264 10.02 1.22 -18.89
C TYR A 264 8.91 1.29 -19.94
N GLY A 265 7.74 1.88 -19.61
CA GLY A 265 6.62 1.97 -20.55
C GLY A 265 6.04 0.61 -20.93
N LEU A 266 6.01 -0.33 -19.99
CA LEU A 266 5.50 -1.69 -20.20
C LEU A 266 4.02 -1.80 -19.83
N GLU A 267 3.29 -2.63 -20.56
CA GLU A 267 1.96 -3.08 -20.14
C GLU A 267 2.09 -4.49 -19.53
N LEU A 268 1.74 -4.60 -18.25
CA LEU A 268 1.78 -5.87 -17.53
C LEU A 268 0.37 -6.49 -17.50
N ALA A 269 0.07 -7.27 -18.52
CA ALA A 269 -1.14 -8.11 -18.51
C ALA A 269 -1.06 -9.17 -17.39
N PRO A 270 -2.20 -9.68 -16.90
CA PRO A 270 -2.24 -10.66 -15.79
C PRO A 270 -1.27 -11.84 -15.95
N PRO A 271 -1.13 -12.50 -17.14
CA PRO A 271 -0.18 -13.59 -17.28
C PRO A 271 1.30 -13.18 -17.10
N ALA A 272 1.65 -11.93 -17.46
CA ALA A 272 3.00 -11.43 -17.25
C ALA A 272 3.26 -11.17 -15.76
N PHE A 273 2.28 -10.60 -15.07
CA PHE A 273 2.36 -10.40 -13.63
C PHE A 273 2.49 -11.73 -12.85
N GLU A 274 1.71 -12.77 -13.21
CA GLU A 274 1.82 -14.07 -12.54
C GLU A 274 3.21 -14.70 -12.72
N ARG A 275 3.82 -14.58 -13.89
CA ARG A 275 5.23 -15.02 -14.08
C ARG A 275 6.20 -14.28 -13.17
N LEU A 276 6.00 -12.97 -12.97
CA LEU A 276 6.81 -12.19 -12.03
C LEU A 276 6.58 -12.65 -10.58
N ALA A 277 5.35 -12.97 -10.22
CA ALA A 277 4.99 -13.47 -8.90
C ALA A 277 5.62 -14.84 -8.63
N GLU A 278 5.56 -15.77 -9.58
CA GLU A 278 6.21 -17.09 -9.49
C GLU A 278 7.71 -16.98 -9.26
N VAL A 279 8.38 -16.12 -10.02
CA VAL A 279 9.84 -15.88 -9.86
C VAL A 279 10.18 -15.21 -8.54
N ALA A 280 9.25 -14.46 -7.97
CA ALA A 280 9.43 -13.79 -6.68
C ALA A 280 9.22 -14.73 -5.48
N GLU A 281 8.36 -15.75 -5.59
CA GLU A 281 7.97 -16.61 -4.47
C GLU A 281 9.15 -17.23 -3.69
N PRO A 282 10.23 -17.72 -4.32
CA PRO A 282 11.40 -18.23 -3.61
C PRO A 282 12.15 -17.17 -2.78
N LEU A 283 11.87 -15.89 -2.99
CA LEU A 283 12.45 -14.78 -2.25
C LEU A 283 11.56 -14.29 -1.10
N ARG A 284 10.34 -14.79 -1.03
CA ARG A 284 9.43 -14.51 0.08
C ARG A 284 10.06 -15.03 1.37
N GLN A 285 10.15 -14.17 2.37
CA GLN A 285 10.65 -14.59 3.66
C GLN A 285 9.64 -15.57 4.26
N PRO A 286 10.10 -16.72 4.80
CA PRO A 286 9.18 -17.62 5.46
C PRO A 286 8.48 -16.87 6.60
N THR A 287 7.18 -16.91 6.59
CA THR A 287 6.37 -16.47 7.71
C THR A 287 6.78 -17.33 8.92
N PRO A 288 6.96 -16.78 10.12
CA PRO A 288 7.37 -17.58 11.28
C PRO A 288 6.53 -18.86 11.40
N ALA A 289 7.18 -20.00 11.60
CA ALA A 289 6.60 -21.36 11.51
C ALA A 289 5.38 -21.63 12.43
N ARG A 290 5.05 -20.70 13.33
CA ARG A 290 3.78 -20.69 14.09
C ARG A 290 2.56 -20.25 13.27
N LEU A 291 2.75 -19.85 12.03
CA LEU A 291 1.69 -19.46 11.11
C LEU A 291 1.19 -20.65 10.25
N ASP A 292 1.91 -21.76 10.22
CA ASP A 292 1.62 -22.92 9.36
C ASP A 292 1.02 -24.12 10.12
N ALA A 293 0.68 -23.98 11.39
CA ALA A 293 -0.05 -25.02 12.13
C ALA A 293 -1.57 -24.93 11.86
N PRO A 294 -2.23 -26.07 11.60
CA PRO A 294 -3.63 -26.13 11.21
C PRO A 294 -4.59 -25.60 12.26
#